data_d39d19c9b7a3dbc2a9c41514d287fe94
#
_entry.id   d39d19c9b7a3dbc2a9c41514d287fe94
#
_cell.length_a   1.000
_cell.length_b   1.000
_cell.length_c   1.000
_cell.angle_alpha   90.00
_cell.angle_beta   90.00
_cell.angle_gamma   90.00
#
_symmetry.space_group_name_H-M   'P 1'
#
loop_
_entity.id
_entity.type
_entity.pdbx_description
1 polymer ?
#
loop_
_entity_poly.entity_id
_entity_poly.type
_entity_poly.pdbx_seq_one_letter_code
_entity_poly.pdbx_strand_id
1 'polypeptide(L)'
;VLRGPSVIAFADWLENPPIIDNKKVQVKVVDSPDLAQALLIKQETDIAVLPMINAANLYNKGIKIKLAGCPIWGTLYLVEKTPLKEPALYVFGNGTTPDILTRYYLGRQRLDYPLNYAFNTAGEITQGILAGKVNRAVLGEPFLSIALRKDSSLRITADLNHLTDNDTLGFAQTAVVYTPTMEKYRIAFEDALRASCQKAVRYPKETIHSLEEHGIFAQEALTPKSIERCKIHYLSAIEAKNAVMDFLRLIEQYEPKAVGGRLPDAGFIPEKQ
;
A
#
# COMPACT_ATOMS: atom_id res chain seq x y z
N VAL A 1 3.07 -9.51 -6.74
CA VAL A 1 2.67 -8.15 -6.39
C VAL A 1 1.16 -8.11 -6.22
N LEU A 2 0.66 -7.32 -5.25
CA LEU A 2 -0.78 -7.13 -5.02
C LEU A 2 -1.39 -6.22 -6.09
N ARG A 3 -2.58 -6.59 -6.59
CA ARG A 3 -3.43 -5.71 -7.39
C ARG A 3 -3.85 -4.51 -6.52
N GLY A 4 -3.60 -3.31 -7.00
CA GLY A 4 -3.83 -2.05 -6.28
C GLY A 4 -2.63 -1.12 -6.43
N PRO A 5 -2.42 -0.15 -5.53
CA PRO A 5 -1.31 0.80 -5.65
C PRO A 5 0.06 0.16 -5.81
N SER A 6 0.29 -0.99 -5.19
CA SER A 6 1.59 -1.67 -5.21
C SER A 6 2.06 -2.05 -6.62
N VAL A 7 1.15 -2.47 -7.53
CA VAL A 7 1.54 -2.89 -8.87
C VAL A 7 2.01 -1.71 -9.73
N ILE A 8 1.63 -0.48 -9.40
CA ILE A 8 2.04 0.72 -10.14
C ILE A 8 3.57 0.88 -10.09
N ALA A 9 4.20 0.55 -8.97
CA ALA A 9 5.65 0.56 -8.81
C ALA A 9 6.38 -0.43 -9.75
N PHE A 10 5.67 -1.42 -10.26
CA PHE A 10 6.18 -2.48 -11.14
C PHE A 10 5.63 -2.38 -12.57
N ALA A 11 4.93 -1.31 -12.92
CA ALA A 11 4.25 -1.19 -14.22
C ALA A 11 5.23 -1.31 -15.41
N ASP A 12 6.40 -0.69 -15.32
CA ASP A 12 7.43 -0.80 -16.37
C ASP A 12 7.89 -2.25 -16.60
N TRP A 13 7.86 -3.10 -15.58
CA TRP A 13 8.31 -4.48 -15.69
C TRP A 13 7.32 -5.41 -16.37
N LEU A 14 6.10 -4.97 -16.60
CA LEU A 14 5.11 -5.72 -17.40
C LEU A 14 5.57 -5.80 -18.86
N GLU A 15 6.19 -4.72 -19.36
CA GLU A 15 6.73 -4.64 -20.73
C GLU A 15 8.24 -4.84 -20.78
N ASN A 16 8.97 -4.24 -19.83
CA ASN A 16 10.42 -4.19 -19.78
C ASN A 16 10.95 -4.84 -18.49
N PRO A 17 10.71 -6.14 -18.26
CA PRO A 17 11.17 -6.79 -17.04
C PRO A 17 12.71 -6.80 -16.97
N PRO A 18 13.29 -6.42 -15.82
CA PRO A 18 14.72 -6.41 -15.66
C PRO A 18 15.32 -7.81 -15.74
N ILE A 19 16.57 -7.88 -16.18
CA ILE A 19 17.38 -9.11 -16.19
C ILE A 19 18.38 -9.01 -15.06
N ILE A 20 18.31 -9.92 -14.10
CA ILE A 20 19.21 -10.02 -12.96
C ILE A 20 19.89 -11.38 -13.02
N ASP A 21 21.23 -11.39 -13.09
CA ASP A 21 22.04 -12.62 -13.21
C ASP A 21 21.53 -13.53 -14.36
N ASN A 22 21.36 -12.95 -15.55
CA ASN A 22 20.86 -13.61 -16.76
C ASN A 22 19.43 -14.21 -16.62
N LYS A 23 18.70 -13.87 -15.58
CA LYS A 23 17.30 -14.29 -15.38
C LYS A 23 16.36 -13.10 -15.51
N LYS A 24 15.34 -13.26 -16.32
CA LYS A 24 14.27 -12.28 -16.49
C LYS A 24 13.36 -12.31 -15.27
N VAL A 25 13.13 -11.16 -14.65
CA VAL A 25 12.18 -11.03 -13.55
C VAL A 25 10.74 -11.21 -14.10
N GLN A 26 9.96 -12.05 -13.46
CA GLN A 26 8.56 -12.26 -13.78
C GLN A 26 7.67 -11.60 -12.73
N VAL A 27 6.75 -10.75 -13.18
CA VAL A 27 5.77 -10.09 -12.31
C VAL A 27 4.47 -10.89 -12.32
N LYS A 28 4.10 -11.47 -11.17
CA LYS A 28 2.81 -12.12 -10.96
C LYS A 28 1.92 -11.22 -10.12
N VAL A 29 0.79 -10.79 -10.68
CA VAL A 29 -0.21 -9.99 -9.95
C VAL A 29 -1.23 -10.90 -9.29
N VAL A 30 -1.51 -10.66 -8.01
CA VAL A 30 -2.46 -11.42 -7.20
C VAL A 30 -3.45 -10.49 -6.50
N ASP A 31 -4.63 -11.01 -6.17
CA ASP A 31 -5.76 -10.19 -5.72
C ASP A 31 -5.85 -10.06 -4.19
N SER A 32 -5.06 -10.84 -3.44
CA SER A 32 -5.08 -10.75 -1.97
C SER A 32 -3.70 -10.94 -1.33
N PRO A 33 -3.47 -10.34 -0.15
CA PRO A 33 -2.27 -10.59 0.63
C PRO A 33 -2.06 -12.06 0.97
N ASP A 34 -3.13 -12.81 1.20
CA ASP A 34 -3.05 -14.24 1.55
C ASP A 34 -2.49 -15.08 0.41
N LEU A 35 -2.88 -14.78 -0.85
CA LEU A 35 -2.29 -15.43 -2.02
C LEU A 35 -0.81 -15.11 -2.16
N ALA A 36 -0.41 -13.85 -1.98
CA ALA A 36 1.00 -13.46 -2.02
C ALA A 36 1.83 -14.16 -0.92
N GLN A 37 1.29 -14.24 0.29
CA GLN A 37 1.91 -14.96 1.41
C GLN A 37 2.03 -16.46 1.12
N ALA A 38 0.98 -17.08 0.58
CA ALA A 38 0.98 -18.51 0.25
C ALA A 38 2.07 -18.85 -0.78
N LEU A 39 2.23 -18.04 -1.83
CA LEU A 39 3.28 -18.21 -2.83
C LEU A 39 4.68 -18.11 -2.21
N LEU A 40 4.88 -17.16 -1.29
CA LEU A 40 6.16 -16.97 -0.60
C LEU A 40 6.48 -18.16 0.33
N ILE A 41 5.51 -18.59 1.13
CA ILE A 41 5.66 -19.72 2.07
C ILE A 41 5.94 -21.04 1.32
N LYS A 42 5.29 -21.26 0.18
CA LYS A 42 5.51 -22.43 -0.68
C LYS A 42 6.79 -22.34 -1.51
N GLN A 43 7.54 -21.24 -1.42
CA GLN A 43 8.73 -20.98 -2.24
C GLN A 43 8.45 -20.97 -3.75
N GLU A 44 7.23 -20.59 -4.14
CA GLU A 44 6.83 -20.40 -5.54
C GLU A 44 7.18 -18.98 -6.04
N THR A 45 7.68 -18.11 -5.17
CA THR A 45 8.22 -16.79 -5.49
C THR A 45 9.38 -16.45 -4.55
N ASP A 46 10.36 -15.76 -5.08
CA ASP A 46 11.53 -15.30 -4.31
C ASP A 46 11.29 -13.94 -3.64
N ILE A 47 10.34 -13.16 -4.18
CA ILE A 47 10.02 -11.80 -3.73
C ILE A 47 8.50 -11.66 -3.65
N ALA A 48 8.01 -11.05 -2.58
CA ALA A 48 6.62 -10.69 -2.44
C ALA A 48 6.44 -9.23 -2.07
N VAL A 49 5.36 -8.63 -2.56
CA VAL A 49 4.92 -7.29 -2.16
C VAL A 49 3.67 -7.44 -1.32
N LEU A 50 3.75 -7.00 -0.07
CA LEU A 50 2.75 -7.21 0.97
C LEU A 50 2.45 -5.90 1.70
N PRO A 51 1.28 -5.77 2.37
CA PRO A 51 1.15 -4.75 3.41
C PRO A 51 2.27 -4.93 4.46
N MET A 52 2.82 -3.84 4.95
CA MET A 52 3.93 -3.88 5.93
C MET A 52 3.59 -4.72 7.16
N ILE A 53 2.36 -4.62 7.65
CA ILE A 53 1.90 -5.40 8.81
C ILE A 53 1.95 -6.91 8.53
N ASN A 54 1.58 -7.34 7.31
CA ASN A 54 1.64 -8.75 6.93
C ASN A 54 3.09 -9.25 6.85
N ALA A 55 4.01 -8.43 6.33
CA ALA A 55 5.42 -8.75 6.26
C ALA A 55 6.03 -8.91 7.66
N ALA A 56 5.75 -7.98 8.57
CA ALA A 56 6.19 -8.06 9.97
C ALA A 56 5.62 -9.30 10.69
N ASN A 57 4.33 -9.58 10.49
CA ASN A 57 3.68 -10.76 11.07
C ASN A 57 4.29 -12.07 10.57
N LEU A 58 4.54 -12.20 9.26
CA LEU A 58 5.19 -13.39 8.69
C LEU A 58 6.60 -13.59 9.26
N TYR A 59 7.39 -12.51 9.31
CA TYR A 59 8.72 -12.55 9.90
C TYR A 59 8.68 -13.03 11.36
N ASN A 60 7.79 -12.46 12.17
CA ASN A 60 7.62 -12.81 13.58
C ASN A 60 7.12 -14.25 13.79
N LYS A 61 6.43 -14.83 12.81
CA LYS A 61 6.06 -16.25 12.76
C LYS A 61 7.22 -17.17 12.32
N GLY A 62 8.41 -16.64 12.09
CA GLY A 62 9.61 -17.41 11.75
C GLY A 62 9.78 -17.72 10.26
N ILE A 63 8.98 -17.12 9.38
CA ILE A 63 9.21 -17.20 7.93
C ILE A 63 10.50 -16.46 7.60
N LYS A 64 11.42 -17.17 6.92
CA LYS A 64 12.74 -16.64 6.57
C LYS A 64 12.64 -15.65 5.41
N ILE A 65 12.36 -14.39 5.75
CA ILE A 65 12.29 -13.27 4.82
C ILE A 65 13.02 -12.07 5.41
N LYS A 66 13.47 -11.16 4.54
CA LYS A 66 13.94 -9.83 4.92
C LYS A 66 13.22 -8.77 4.11
N LEU A 67 13.19 -7.55 4.61
CA LEU A 67 12.65 -6.39 3.92
C LEU A 67 13.68 -5.86 2.92
N ALA A 68 13.31 -5.76 1.63
CA ALA A 68 14.12 -5.06 0.64
C ALA A 68 13.89 -3.54 0.72
N GLY A 69 12.63 -3.13 0.87
CA GLY A 69 12.29 -1.71 0.97
C GLY A 69 10.80 -1.43 0.83
N CYS A 70 10.48 -0.14 0.68
CA CYS A 70 9.12 0.38 0.61
C CYS A 70 8.95 1.22 -0.66
N PRO A 71 8.06 0.84 -1.59
CA PRO A 71 7.80 1.63 -2.80
C PRO A 71 6.60 2.58 -2.69
N ILE A 72 5.71 2.42 -1.69
CA ILE A 72 4.43 3.15 -1.55
C ILE A 72 4.31 3.71 -0.14
N TRP A 73 4.06 5.01 -0.03
CA TRP A 73 4.08 5.75 1.23
C TRP A 73 2.74 6.38 1.61
N GLY A 74 1.74 6.23 0.76
CA GLY A 74 0.42 6.76 1.06
C GLY A 74 -0.63 6.29 0.08
N THR A 75 -1.78 5.87 0.61
CA THR A 75 -2.88 5.41 -0.23
C THR A 75 -4.25 5.77 0.35
N LEU A 76 -4.33 6.24 1.60
CA LEU A 76 -5.57 6.37 2.33
C LEU A 76 -5.98 7.83 2.53
N TYR A 77 -7.21 8.13 2.17
CA TYR A 77 -7.79 9.47 2.20
C TYR A 77 -9.20 9.42 2.77
N LEU A 78 -9.55 10.40 3.59
CA LEU A 78 -10.90 10.63 4.04
C LEU A 78 -11.64 11.44 2.98
N VAL A 79 -12.83 10.98 2.62
CA VAL A 79 -13.71 11.65 1.66
C VAL A 79 -15.07 11.93 2.28
N GLU A 80 -15.67 13.05 1.89
CA GLU A 80 -17.00 13.47 2.34
C GLU A 80 -17.82 14.04 1.20
N LYS A 81 -19.13 13.79 1.24
CA LYS A 81 -20.12 14.46 0.38
C LYS A 81 -20.53 15.80 0.96
N THR A 82 -20.83 16.73 0.10
CA THR A 82 -21.41 18.01 0.48
C THR A 82 -22.77 18.18 -0.15
N PRO A 83 -23.87 18.35 0.64
CA PRO A 83 -23.91 18.40 2.11
C PRO A 83 -23.75 17.01 2.75
N LEU A 84 -23.18 16.98 3.95
CA LEU A 84 -23.08 15.77 4.75
C LEU A 84 -24.46 15.43 5.35
N LYS A 85 -24.94 14.19 5.14
CA LYS A 85 -26.26 13.76 5.58
C LYS A 85 -26.26 12.90 6.85
N GLU A 86 -25.13 12.22 7.11
CA GLU A 86 -24.98 11.37 8.28
C GLU A 86 -23.56 11.49 8.85
N PRO A 87 -23.37 11.32 10.18
CA PRO A 87 -22.08 11.49 10.83
C PRO A 87 -21.13 10.29 10.70
N ALA A 88 -21.65 9.11 10.31
CA ALA A 88 -20.84 7.88 10.28
C ALA A 88 -19.70 7.96 9.28
N LEU A 89 -18.52 7.51 9.72
CA LEU A 89 -17.35 7.30 8.87
C LEU A 89 -17.22 5.82 8.52
N TYR A 90 -17.39 5.48 7.25
CA TYR A 90 -17.24 4.12 6.76
C TYR A 90 -15.79 3.78 6.52
N VAL A 91 -15.34 2.70 7.15
CA VAL A 91 -13.95 2.21 7.10
C VAL A 91 -13.97 0.72 6.78
N PHE A 92 -13.02 0.26 5.97
CA PHE A 92 -12.83 -1.16 5.66
C PHE A 92 -11.62 -1.73 6.39
N GLY A 93 -11.55 -3.06 6.48
CA GLY A 93 -10.41 -3.78 7.01
C GLY A 93 -10.20 -3.54 8.51
N ASN A 94 -11.23 -3.80 9.33
CA ASN A 94 -11.15 -3.72 10.79
C ASN A 94 -9.91 -4.45 11.33
N GLY A 95 -9.10 -3.80 12.18
CA GLY A 95 -7.83 -4.30 12.70
C GLY A 95 -6.66 -4.32 11.69
N THR A 96 -6.84 -3.73 10.51
CA THR A 96 -5.79 -3.60 9.47
C THR A 96 -5.39 -2.15 9.25
N THR A 97 -4.45 -1.91 8.35
CA THR A 97 -3.90 -0.57 8.08
C THR A 97 -4.97 0.52 7.89
N PRO A 98 -6.02 0.36 7.07
CA PRO A 98 -7.03 1.40 6.89
C PRO A 98 -7.72 1.81 8.18
N ASP A 99 -8.13 0.84 8.99
CA ASP A 99 -8.77 1.08 10.28
C ASP A 99 -7.82 1.76 11.26
N ILE A 100 -6.61 1.22 11.43
CA ILE A 100 -5.64 1.73 12.40
C ILE A 100 -5.25 3.17 12.07
N LEU A 101 -4.95 3.48 10.80
CA LEU A 101 -4.62 4.85 10.39
C LEU A 101 -5.79 5.81 10.53
N THR A 102 -7.03 5.34 10.33
CA THR A 102 -8.23 6.13 10.58
C THR A 102 -8.35 6.48 12.06
N ARG A 103 -8.27 5.49 12.95
CA ARG A 103 -8.34 5.73 14.41
C ARG A 103 -7.21 6.63 14.89
N TYR A 104 -6.00 6.43 14.37
CA TYR A 104 -4.86 7.30 14.67
C TYR A 104 -5.11 8.74 14.25
N TYR A 105 -5.56 8.96 12.99
CA TYR A 105 -5.87 10.29 12.46
C TYR A 105 -6.95 10.98 13.30
N LEU A 106 -8.07 10.30 13.57
CA LEU A 106 -9.17 10.85 14.36
C LEU A 106 -8.70 11.25 15.77
N GLY A 107 -7.94 10.38 16.43
CA GLY A 107 -7.38 10.67 17.77
C GLY A 107 -6.46 11.89 17.76
N ARG A 108 -5.57 12.00 16.76
CA ARG A 108 -4.65 13.14 16.62
C ARG A 108 -5.39 14.45 16.37
N GLN A 109 -6.44 14.42 15.56
CA GLN A 109 -7.26 15.57 15.22
C GLN A 109 -8.36 15.86 16.25
N ARG A 110 -8.49 15.02 17.28
CA ARG A 110 -9.56 15.11 18.30
C ARG A 110 -10.96 15.11 17.68
N LEU A 111 -11.14 14.29 16.65
CA LEU A 111 -12.41 14.08 15.96
C LEU A 111 -13.10 12.85 16.50
N ASP A 112 -14.40 12.98 16.81
CA ASP A 112 -15.24 11.88 17.29
C ASP A 112 -16.26 11.51 16.21
N TYR A 113 -15.83 10.69 15.24
CA TYR A 113 -16.70 10.16 14.20
C TYR A 113 -17.10 8.72 14.53
N PRO A 114 -18.41 8.39 14.53
CA PRO A 114 -18.84 7.01 14.66
C PRO A 114 -18.31 6.16 13.50
N LEU A 115 -17.45 5.18 13.81
CA LEU A 115 -16.90 4.28 12.81
C LEU A 115 -17.91 3.21 12.40
N ASN A 116 -18.03 2.97 11.10
CA ASN A 116 -18.93 1.97 10.54
C ASN A 116 -18.17 0.99 9.64
N TYR A 117 -18.21 -0.30 9.99
CA TYR A 117 -17.53 -1.39 9.29
C TYR A 117 -18.50 -2.31 8.52
N ALA A 118 -19.65 -1.77 8.07
CA ALA A 118 -20.66 -2.54 7.33
C ALA A 118 -20.16 -3.06 5.97
N PHE A 119 -19.09 -2.49 5.44
CA PHE A 119 -18.45 -2.90 4.19
C PHE A 119 -17.05 -3.46 4.46
N ASN A 120 -16.70 -4.54 3.75
CA ASN A 120 -15.41 -5.22 3.95
C ASN A 120 -14.30 -4.67 3.08
N THR A 121 -14.62 -3.98 1.97
CA THR A 121 -13.66 -3.52 0.98
C THR A 121 -13.91 -2.06 0.57
N ALA A 122 -12.86 -1.38 0.11
CA ALA A 122 -12.96 -0.05 -0.48
C ALA A 122 -13.89 -0.01 -1.71
N GLY A 123 -13.94 -1.12 -2.46
CA GLY A 123 -14.85 -1.26 -3.61
C GLY A 123 -16.33 -1.25 -3.19
N GLU A 124 -16.69 -1.98 -2.14
CA GLU A 124 -18.06 -1.99 -1.59
C GLU A 124 -18.43 -0.60 -1.05
N ILE A 125 -17.53 0.07 -0.32
CA ILE A 125 -17.73 1.45 0.14
C ILE A 125 -17.98 2.38 -1.05
N THR A 126 -17.19 2.26 -2.13
CA THR A 126 -17.35 3.06 -3.35
C THR A 126 -18.74 2.85 -3.96
N GLN A 127 -19.24 1.61 -4.06
CA GLN A 127 -20.59 1.34 -4.51
C GLN A 127 -21.64 1.97 -3.57
N GLY A 128 -21.42 1.92 -2.26
CA GLY A 128 -22.27 2.60 -1.26
C GLY A 128 -22.30 4.12 -1.45
N ILE A 129 -21.17 4.75 -1.76
CA ILE A 129 -21.09 6.19 -2.09
C ILE A 129 -21.92 6.50 -3.35
N LEU A 130 -21.73 5.72 -4.44
CA LEU A 130 -22.42 5.93 -5.70
C LEU A 130 -23.94 5.67 -5.60
N ALA A 131 -24.35 4.75 -4.72
CA ALA A 131 -25.75 4.48 -4.40
C ALA A 131 -26.38 5.52 -3.43
N GLY A 132 -25.61 6.53 -2.98
CA GLY A 132 -26.09 7.55 -2.04
C GLY A 132 -26.28 7.08 -0.60
N LYS A 133 -25.79 5.88 -0.25
CA LYS A 133 -25.89 5.28 1.10
C LYS A 133 -24.72 5.64 2.01
N VAL A 134 -23.60 6.08 1.46
CA VAL A 134 -22.40 6.46 2.19
C VAL A 134 -22.06 7.91 1.86
N ASN A 135 -21.86 8.73 2.90
CA ASN A 135 -21.56 10.16 2.75
C ASN A 135 -20.18 10.55 3.23
N ARG A 136 -19.56 9.73 4.07
CA ARG A 136 -18.19 9.92 4.60
C ARG A 136 -17.49 8.57 4.65
N ALA A 137 -16.29 8.47 4.10
CA ALA A 137 -15.56 7.20 4.06
C ALA A 137 -14.05 7.40 3.99
N VAL A 138 -13.31 6.32 4.29
CA VAL A 138 -11.89 6.19 3.96
C VAL A 138 -11.76 5.35 2.69
N LEU A 139 -11.03 5.87 1.72
CA LEU A 139 -10.77 5.21 0.44
C LEU A 139 -9.29 5.28 0.08
N GLY A 140 -8.86 4.31 -0.73
CA GLY A 140 -7.57 4.29 -1.40
C GLY A 140 -7.73 4.15 -2.91
N GLU A 141 -6.62 4.29 -3.65
CA GLU A 141 -6.62 4.09 -5.12
C GLU A 141 -6.77 2.60 -5.50
N PRO A 142 -7.45 2.28 -6.57
CA PRO A 142 -8.10 3.15 -7.57
C PRO A 142 -9.51 3.64 -7.18
N PHE A 143 -10.07 3.12 -6.10
CA PHE A 143 -11.46 3.36 -5.68
C PHE A 143 -11.74 4.83 -5.37
N LEU A 144 -10.75 5.53 -4.82
CA LEU A 144 -10.84 6.98 -4.60
C LEU A 144 -11.04 7.75 -5.90
N SER A 145 -10.22 7.47 -6.92
CA SER A 145 -10.35 8.13 -8.24
C SER A 145 -11.68 7.81 -8.91
N ILE A 146 -12.13 6.55 -8.84
CA ILE A 146 -13.42 6.13 -9.38
C ILE A 146 -14.58 6.88 -8.69
N ALA A 147 -14.55 6.98 -7.37
CA ALA A 147 -15.58 7.67 -6.60
C ALA A 147 -15.63 9.17 -6.93
N LEU A 148 -14.47 9.86 -6.90
CA LEU A 148 -14.36 11.30 -7.20
C LEU A 148 -14.81 11.65 -8.63
N ARG A 149 -14.55 10.77 -9.60
CA ARG A 149 -14.97 10.99 -10.99
C ARG A 149 -16.48 10.84 -11.15
N LYS A 150 -17.08 9.84 -10.49
CA LYS A 150 -18.50 9.51 -10.66
C LYS A 150 -19.44 10.32 -9.77
N ASP A 151 -18.91 10.95 -8.72
CA ASP A 151 -19.70 11.75 -7.79
C ASP A 151 -19.04 13.12 -7.55
N SER A 152 -19.59 14.13 -8.23
CA SER A 152 -19.08 15.51 -8.16
C SER A 152 -19.32 16.19 -6.81
N SER A 153 -20.15 15.63 -5.93
CA SER A 153 -20.37 16.14 -4.57
C SER A 153 -19.31 15.64 -3.58
N LEU A 154 -18.54 14.61 -3.95
CA LEU A 154 -17.50 14.02 -3.10
C LEU A 154 -16.22 14.85 -3.12
N ARG A 155 -15.59 15.03 -1.96
CA ARG A 155 -14.32 15.76 -1.79
C ARG A 155 -13.38 14.98 -0.89
N ILE A 156 -12.08 15.08 -1.14
CA ILE A 156 -11.05 14.66 -0.19
C ILE A 156 -10.99 15.72 0.90
N THR A 157 -11.17 15.33 2.15
CA THR A 157 -11.14 16.22 3.32
C THR A 157 -9.93 15.99 4.21
N ALA A 158 -9.27 14.82 4.10
CA ALA A 158 -8.01 14.57 4.80
C ALA A 158 -7.12 13.53 4.10
N ASP A 159 -5.82 13.70 4.30
CA ASP A 159 -4.76 12.74 3.99
C ASP A 159 -4.39 12.01 5.29
N LEU A 160 -4.58 10.68 5.33
CA LEU A 160 -4.36 9.84 6.50
C LEU A 160 -2.95 9.23 6.54
N ASN A 161 -2.06 9.67 5.67
CA ASN A 161 -0.80 8.97 5.42
C ASN A 161 0.40 9.50 6.21
N HIS A 162 0.20 10.39 7.17
CA HIS A 162 1.30 11.08 7.87
C HIS A 162 1.31 10.82 9.38
N LEU A 163 2.51 10.56 9.91
CA LEU A 163 2.72 10.44 11.35
C LEU A 163 2.54 11.80 12.06
N THR A 164 3.03 12.86 11.45
CA THR A 164 2.92 14.24 11.94
C THR A 164 2.63 15.18 10.77
N ASP A 165 2.25 16.44 11.05
CA ASP A 165 1.99 17.43 10.00
C ASP A 165 3.26 17.84 9.23
N ASN A 166 4.43 17.59 9.80
CA ASN A 166 5.73 17.85 9.15
C ASN A 166 6.28 16.63 8.39
N ASP A 167 5.61 15.49 8.46
CA ASP A 167 6.00 14.30 7.71
C ASP A 167 5.68 14.47 6.23
N THR A 168 6.70 14.53 5.39
CA THR A 168 6.56 14.67 3.94
C THR A 168 6.59 13.35 3.19
N LEU A 169 7.08 12.28 3.83
CA LEU A 169 7.23 10.98 3.20
C LEU A 169 5.92 10.17 3.24
N GLY A 170 5.32 10.08 4.39
CA GLY A 170 4.15 9.26 4.66
C GLY A 170 4.49 7.94 5.36
N PHE A 171 3.47 7.08 5.55
CA PHE A 171 3.64 5.80 6.21
C PHE A 171 4.21 4.72 5.28
N ALA A 172 5.10 3.90 5.80
CA ALA A 172 5.67 2.72 5.11
C ALA A 172 4.63 1.59 5.01
N GLN A 173 3.57 1.79 4.21
CA GLN A 173 2.41 0.88 4.16
C GLN A 173 2.68 -0.40 3.39
N THR A 174 3.62 -0.39 2.43
CA THR A 174 3.90 -1.50 1.53
C THR A 174 5.32 -1.98 1.70
N ALA A 175 5.48 -3.28 1.95
CA ALA A 175 6.76 -3.96 2.08
C ALA A 175 7.08 -4.76 0.82
N VAL A 176 8.28 -4.63 0.31
CA VAL A 176 8.88 -5.60 -0.62
C VAL A 176 9.76 -6.50 0.22
N VAL A 177 9.42 -7.78 0.33
CA VAL A 177 10.18 -8.77 1.07
C VAL A 177 10.80 -9.81 0.14
N TYR A 178 11.93 -10.37 0.53
CA TYR A 178 12.65 -11.37 -0.24
C TYR A 178 13.09 -12.55 0.63
N THR A 179 13.26 -13.70 0.00
CA THR A 179 13.78 -14.93 0.61
C THR A 179 15.32 -14.92 0.62
N PRO A 180 16.00 -15.74 1.45
CA PRO A 180 17.46 -15.79 1.51
C PRO A 180 18.14 -16.08 0.16
N THR A 181 17.46 -16.75 -0.77
CA THR A 181 17.97 -17.02 -2.13
C THR A 181 18.25 -15.75 -2.92
N MET A 182 17.56 -14.66 -2.60
CA MET A 182 17.68 -13.36 -3.27
C MET A 182 18.75 -12.43 -2.65
N GLU A 183 19.34 -12.78 -1.51
CA GLU A 183 20.26 -11.89 -0.79
C GLU A 183 21.37 -11.32 -1.69
N LYS A 184 22.00 -12.17 -2.49
CA LYS A 184 23.09 -11.77 -3.40
C LYS A 184 22.64 -10.89 -4.57
N TYR A 185 21.34 -10.90 -4.89
CA TYR A 185 20.74 -10.12 -5.99
C TYR A 185 20.00 -8.88 -5.50
N ARG A 186 19.92 -8.70 -4.20
CA ARG A 186 19.12 -7.65 -3.56
C ARG A 186 19.40 -6.27 -4.13
N ILE A 187 20.66 -5.85 -4.20
CA ILE A 187 21.04 -4.51 -4.67
C ILE A 187 20.58 -4.28 -6.12
N ALA A 188 20.87 -5.22 -7.02
CA ALA A 188 20.45 -5.11 -8.42
C ALA A 188 18.92 -5.04 -8.57
N PHE A 189 18.19 -5.78 -7.74
CA PHE A 189 16.73 -5.72 -7.69
C PHE A 189 16.23 -4.37 -7.17
N GLU A 190 16.80 -3.86 -6.07
CA GLU A 190 16.45 -2.57 -5.48
C GLU A 190 16.68 -1.41 -6.46
N ASP A 191 17.81 -1.42 -7.19
CA ASP A 191 18.14 -0.41 -8.20
C ASP A 191 17.13 -0.44 -9.35
N ALA A 192 16.79 -1.64 -9.84
CA ALA A 192 15.79 -1.81 -10.90
C ALA A 192 14.41 -1.33 -10.43
N LEU A 193 14.00 -1.63 -9.20
CA LEU A 193 12.71 -1.19 -8.65
C LEU A 193 12.68 0.32 -8.43
N ARG A 194 13.77 0.91 -7.98
CA ARG A 194 13.93 2.37 -7.85
C ARG A 194 13.72 3.05 -9.21
N ALA A 195 14.34 2.53 -10.25
CA ALA A 195 14.17 3.05 -11.61
C ALA A 195 12.71 2.93 -12.09
N SER A 196 12.05 1.79 -11.83
CA SER A 196 10.64 1.59 -12.17
C SER A 196 9.72 2.57 -11.44
N CYS A 197 9.92 2.79 -10.14
CA CYS A 197 9.18 3.79 -9.36
C CYS A 197 9.36 5.22 -9.92
N GLN A 198 10.60 5.59 -10.25
CA GLN A 198 10.89 6.90 -10.86
C GLN A 198 10.19 7.06 -12.21
N LYS A 199 10.19 6.01 -13.04
CA LYS A 199 9.51 6.01 -14.33
C LYS A 199 8.00 6.17 -14.17
N ALA A 200 7.39 5.45 -13.20
CA ALA A 200 5.97 5.53 -12.92
C ALA A 200 5.51 6.95 -12.56
N VAL A 201 6.31 7.67 -11.77
CA VAL A 201 6.02 9.05 -11.36
C VAL A 201 6.29 10.05 -12.49
N ARG A 202 7.37 9.85 -13.24
CA ARG A 202 7.78 10.76 -14.33
C ARG A 202 6.86 10.67 -15.54
N TYR A 203 6.32 9.48 -15.83
CA TYR A 203 5.50 9.19 -17.00
C TYR A 203 4.16 8.54 -16.58
N PRO A 204 3.32 9.27 -15.82
CA PRO A 204 2.12 8.68 -15.21
C PRO A 204 1.08 8.24 -16.24
N LYS A 205 0.98 8.89 -17.39
CA LYS A 205 0.03 8.51 -18.44
C LYS A 205 0.43 7.20 -19.12
N GLU A 206 1.69 7.03 -19.43
CA GLU A 206 2.26 5.81 -20.01
C GLU A 206 2.16 4.65 -19.03
N THR A 207 2.42 4.92 -17.74
CA THR A 207 2.26 3.94 -16.66
C THR A 207 0.81 3.45 -16.54
N ILE A 208 -0.16 4.37 -16.58
CA ILE A 208 -1.58 4.02 -16.53
C ILE A 208 -1.98 3.20 -17.76
N HIS A 209 -1.57 3.64 -18.96
CA HIS A 209 -1.86 2.95 -20.21
C HIS A 209 -1.34 1.50 -20.20
N SER A 210 -0.09 1.29 -19.78
CA SER A 210 0.48 -0.06 -19.64
C SER A 210 -0.31 -0.93 -18.66
N LEU A 211 -0.73 -0.39 -17.51
CA LEU A 211 -1.53 -1.13 -16.53
C LEU A 211 -2.93 -1.48 -17.07
N GLU A 212 -3.54 -0.64 -17.89
CA GLU A 212 -4.82 -0.88 -18.53
C GLU A 212 -4.70 -1.93 -19.66
N GLU A 213 -3.68 -1.84 -20.51
CA GLU A 213 -3.43 -2.81 -21.58
C GLU A 213 -3.17 -4.22 -21.06
N HIS A 214 -2.47 -4.34 -19.92
CA HIS A 214 -2.25 -5.62 -19.25
C HIS A 214 -3.45 -6.09 -18.41
N GLY A 215 -4.59 -5.40 -18.45
CA GLY A 215 -5.81 -5.77 -17.73
C GLY A 215 -5.66 -5.72 -16.19
N ILE A 216 -4.67 -4.97 -15.69
CA ILE A 216 -4.46 -4.81 -14.25
C ILE A 216 -5.54 -3.93 -13.64
N PHE A 217 -5.87 -2.83 -14.32
CA PHE A 217 -6.97 -1.94 -13.98
C PHE A 217 -7.92 -1.79 -15.18
N ALA A 218 -9.20 -1.53 -14.88
CA ALA A 218 -10.14 -1.12 -15.91
C ALA A 218 -9.74 0.25 -16.49
N GLN A 219 -10.13 0.50 -17.72
CA GLN A 219 -9.92 1.80 -18.36
C GLN A 219 -10.47 2.93 -17.47
N GLU A 220 -9.71 4.00 -17.40
CA GLU A 220 -10.04 5.19 -16.60
C GLU A 220 -10.17 4.95 -15.08
N ALA A 221 -9.76 3.80 -14.56
CA ALA A 221 -9.75 3.56 -13.11
C ALA A 221 -8.71 4.44 -12.38
N LEU A 222 -7.61 4.75 -13.05
CA LEU A 222 -6.54 5.62 -12.55
C LEU A 222 -6.46 6.92 -13.34
N THR A 223 -5.88 7.92 -12.72
CA THR A 223 -5.52 9.23 -13.29
C THR A 223 -4.09 9.58 -12.89
N PRO A 224 -3.41 10.54 -13.54
CA PRO A 224 -2.12 11.02 -13.05
C PRO A 224 -2.12 11.41 -11.58
N LYS A 225 -3.22 12.00 -11.09
CA LYS A 225 -3.38 12.30 -9.65
C LYS A 225 -3.49 11.05 -8.77
N SER A 226 -3.92 9.91 -9.31
CA SER A 226 -3.88 8.64 -8.55
C SER A 226 -2.44 8.22 -8.27
N ILE A 227 -1.55 8.40 -9.26
CA ILE A 227 -0.12 8.11 -9.10
C ILE A 227 0.50 9.01 -8.02
N GLU A 228 0.22 10.32 -8.07
CA GLU A 228 0.68 11.28 -7.04
C GLU A 228 0.20 10.88 -5.65
N ARG A 229 -1.10 10.53 -5.51
CA ARG A 229 -1.71 10.14 -4.23
C ARG A 229 -1.16 8.84 -3.66
N CYS A 230 -0.62 7.95 -4.49
CA CYS A 230 0.06 6.74 -4.02
C CYS A 230 1.44 7.02 -3.42
N LYS A 231 1.98 8.23 -3.56
CA LYS A 231 3.30 8.63 -3.01
C LYS A 231 4.38 7.59 -3.35
N ILE A 232 4.51 7.30 -4.65
CA ILE A 232 5.43 6.26 -5.13
C ILE A 232 6.87 6.79 -5.07
N HIS A 233 7.65 6.20 -4.17
CA HIS A 233 9.05 6.51 -3.99
C HIS A 233 9.78 5.34 -3.33
N TYR A 234 10.65 4.66 -4.06
CA TYR A 234 11.36 3.52 -3.50
C TYR A 234 12.48 3.98 -2.55
N LEU A 235 12.39 3.54 -1.30
CA LEU A 235 13.47 3.56 -0.33
C LEU A 235 13.82 2.12 0.04
N SER A 236 15.12 1.78 0.06
CA SER A 236 15.60 0.51 0.60
C SER A 236 15.23 0.37 2.07
N ALA A 237 15.22 -0.85 2.59
CA ALA A 237 14.93 -1.09 4.00
C ALA A 237 15.92 -0.37 4.94
N ILE A 238 17.16 -0.19 4.50
CA ILE A 238 18.20 0.53 5.25
C ILE A 238 17.86 2.02 5.30
N GLU A 239 17.51 2.63 4.16
CA GLU A 239 17.11 4.04 4.07
C GLU A 239 15.81 4.32 4.83
N ALA A 240 14.84 3.40 4.75
CA ALA A 240 13.51 3.51 5.33
C ALA A 240 13.42 3.05 6.80
N LYS A 241 14.52 2.56 7.40
CA LYS A 241 14.51 1.88 8.70
C LYS A 241 13.69 2.58 9.78
N ASN A 242 13.92 3.86 9.98
CA ASN A 242 13.23 4.63 11.03
C ASN A 242 11.73 4.74 10.71
N ALA A 243 11.38 5.11 9.48
CA ALA A 243 9.98 5.25 9.06
C ALA A 243 9.21 3.92 9.16
N VAL A 244 9.86 2.79 8.79
CA VAL A 244 9.29 1.44 8.94
C VAL A 244 9.05 1.12 10.42
N MET A 245 10.03 1.35 11.27
CA MET A 245 9.91 1.04 12.70
C MET A 245 8.90 1.94 13.40
N ASP A 246 8.81 3.21 13.04
CA ASP A 246 7.83 4.14 13.60
C ASP A 246 6.41 3.75 13.18
N PHE A 247 6.22 3.36 11.91
CA PHE A 247 4.95 2.82 11.43
C PHE A 247 4.57 1.53 12.18
N LEU A 248 5.49 0.57 12.33
CA LEU A 248 5.21 -0.68 13.03
C LEU A 248 4.92 -0.47 14.53
N ARG A 249 5.59 0.49 15.19
CA ARG A 249 5.27 0.88 16.58
C ARG A 249 3.85 1.44 16.70
N LEU A 250 3.45 2.30 15.75
CA LEU A 250 2.09 2.79 15.68
C LEU A 250 1.09 1.65 15.57
N ILE A 251 1.32 0.71 14.67
CA ILE A 251 0.45 -0.47 14.51
C ILE A 251 0.41 -1.31 15.77
N GLU A 252 1.56 -1.61 16.38
CA GLU A 252 1.65 -2.39 17.62
C GLU A 252 0.87 -1.74 18.76
N GLN A 253 0.89 -0.41 18.85
CA GLN A 253 0.15 0.34 19.87
C GLN A 253 -1.37 0.20 19.73
N TYR A 254 -1.89 0.12 18.52
CA TYR A 254 -3.34 0.02 18.25
C TYR A 254 -3.83 -1.42 18.11
N GLU A 255 -3.02 -2.31 17.52
CA GLU A 255 -3.38 -3.70 17.27
C GLU A 255 -2.12 -4.59 17.29
N PRO A 256 -1.61 -4.96 18.48
CA PRO A 256 -0.36 -5.75 18.61
C PRO A 256 -0.38 -7.05 17.80
N LYS A 257 -1.54 -7.70 17.70
CA LYS A 257 -1.69 -8.97 16.96
C LYS A 257 -1.46 -8.81 15.47
N ALA A 258 -1.69 -7.62 14.91
CA ALA A 258 -1.50 -7.35 13.49
C ALA A 258 -0.04 -7.56 13.07
N VAL A 259 0.92 -7.23 13.93
CA VAL A 259 2.37 -7.43 13.69
C VAL A 259 2.91 -8.73 14.30
N GLY A 260 2.05 -9.63 14.78
CA GLY A 260 2.46 -10.89 15.41
C GLY A 260 2.83 -10.76 16.88
N GLY A 261 2.29 -9.77 17.59
CA GLY A 261 2.42 -9.57 19.03
C GLY A 261 3.70 -8.88 19.49
N ARG A 262 4.60 -8.55 18.59
CA ARG A 262 5.87 -7.83 18.87
C ARG A 262 6.41 -7.16 17.62
N LEU A 263 7.28 -6.18 17.80
CA LEU A 263 8.05 -5.63 16.69
C LEU A 263 9.04 -6.66 16.13
N PRO A 264 9.30 -6.66 14.82
CA PRO A 264 10.40 -7.43 14.24
C PRO A 264 11.74 -7.01 14.84
N ASP A 265 12.62 -7.99 15.06
CA ASP A 265 13.99 -7.72 15.48
C ASP A 265 14.87 -7.18 14.33
N ALA A 266 16.15 -6.92 14.63
CA ALA A 266 17.09 -6.35 13.69
C ALA A 266 17.29 -7.20 12.41
N GLY A 267 17.02 -8.50 12.46
CA GLY A 267 17.17 -9.41 11.32
C GLY A 267 16.15 -9.19 10.20
N PHE A 268 15.04 -8.47 10.47
CA PHE A 268 14.05 -8.12 9.45
C PHE A 268 14.59 -7.14 8.40
N ILE A 269 15.49 -6.25 8.81
CA ILE A 269 16.15 -5.29 7.93
C ILE A 269 17.54 -5.81 7.59
N PRO A 270 17.95 -5.86 6.31
CA PRO A 270 19.27 -6.34 5.95
C PRO A 270 20.37 -5.44 6.51
N GLU A 271 21.54 -6.02 6.75
CA GLU A 271 22.73 -5.25 7.12
C GLU A 271 23.22 -4.40 5.95
N LYS A 272 23.88 -3.28 6.29
CA LYS A 272 24.54 -2.44 5.29
C LYS A 272 25.74 -3.21 4.73
N GLN A 273 25.76 -3.47 3.44
CA GLN A 273 26.89 -4.05 2.73
C GLN A 273 27.94 -2.99 2.45
#